data_e17f8d15c88f0946474b2f5a59e578f8
#
_entry.id   e17f8d15c88f0946474b2f5a59e578f8
#
_cell.length_a   1.000
_cell.length_b   1.000
_cell.length_c   1.000
_cell.angle_alpha   90.00
_cell.angle_beta   90.00
_cell.angle_gamma   90.00
#
_symmetry.space_group_name_H-M   'P 1'
#
loop_
_entity.id
_entity.type
_entity.pdbx_description
1 polymer ?
#
loop_
_entity_poly.entity_id
_entity_poly.type
_entity_poly.pdbx_seq_one_letter_code
_entity_poly.pdbx_strand_id
1 'polypeptide(L)'
;MFPKIAIIHTDTLAAIGMKQILQDVMPIVVVDTFRSVGELKASGDVDIYYHYFAEAQAVIEDSDFFDKRRRKTIILNTAADTKQTLYGYNSLCTSLPEKQLIKSLLALEQTAHAEGRNLPHAHGEHAEKQLSVREVEVMTLIVRGYINKEIADRLNISLSTVITHRKNIMDKLGLKSVSALTIYAVTRGFVNINDI
;
A
#
# COMPACT_ATOMS: atom_id res chain seq x y z
N MET A 1 -2.27 14.17 -14.88
CA MET A 1 -1.22 14.39 -13.85
C MET A 1 -1.34 13.25 -12.87
N PHE A 2 -0.26 12.54 -12.59
CA PHE A 2 -0.30 11.42 -11.65
C PHE A 2 -0.47 11.93 -10.21
N PRO A 3 -1.26 11.26 -9.35
CA PRO A 3 -1.39 11.63 -7.95
C PRO A 3 -0.04 11.49 -7.23
N LYS A 4 0.25 12.44 -6.34
CA LYS A 4 1.51 12.47 -5.60
C LYS A 4 1.27 12.21 -4.11
N ILE A 5 2.20 11.49 -3.50
CA ILE A 5 2.28 11.26 -2.05
C ILE A 5 3.62 11.80 -1.55
N ALA A 6 3.61 12.51 -0.43
CA ALA A 6 4.83 12.93 0.27
C ALA A 6 5.10 12.01 1.46
N ILE A 7 6.34 11.56 1.62
CA ILE A 7 6.84 10.93 2.84
C ILE A 7 7.79 11.90 3.51
N ILE A 8 7.54 12.23 4.77
CA ILE A 8 8.39 13.10 5.59
C ILE A 8 8.95 12.27 6.74
N HIS A 9 10.22 11.86 6.63
CA HIS A 9 10.85 10.95 7.59
C HIS A 9 12.36 11.18 7.65
N THR A 10 12.91 11.30 8.86
CA THR A 10 14.35 11.51 9.08
C THR A 10 15.18 10.27 8.79
N ASP A 11 14.63 9.06 9.03
CA ASP A 11 15.27 7.79 8.70
C ASP A 11 15.10 7.47 7.21
N THR A 12 16.24 7.51 6.50
CA THR A 12 16.28 7.26 5.06
C THR A 12 15.84 5.84 4.68
N LEU A 13 16.19 4.83 5.50
CA LEU A 13 15.84 3.44 5.21
C LEU A 13 14.33 3.23 5.36
N ALA A 14 13.72 3.79 6.42
CA ALA A 14 12.29 3.78 6.61
C ALA A 14 11.55 4.49 5.45
N ALA A 15 12.06 5.64 5.00
CA ALA A 15 11.50 6.38 3.87
C ALA A 15 11.56 5.58 2.57
N ILE A 16 12.69 4.91 2.28
CA ILE A 16 12.86 4.06 1.09
C ILE A 16 11.92 2.86 1.15
N GLY A 17 11.87 2.17 2.29
CA GLY A 17 10.98 1.02 2.50
C GLY A 17 9.51 1.40 2.33
N MET A 18 9.07 2.50 2.94
CA MET A 18 7.71 3.00 2.81
C MET A 18 7.38 3.42 1.38
N LYS A 19 8.30 4.09 0.69
CA LYS A 19 8.16 4.45 -0.72
C LYS A 19 7.94 3.21 -1.57
N GLN A 20 8.73 2.16 -1.38
CA GLN A 20 8.60 0.91 -2.13
C GLN A 20 7.24 0.25 -1.88
N ILE A 21 6.81 0.16 -0.62
CA ILE A 21 5.50 -0.39 -0.26
C ILE A 21 4.37 0.41 -0.92
N LEU A 22 4.41 1.75 -0.83
CA LEU A 22 3.40 2.60 -1.45
C LEU A 22 3.35 2.46 -2.97
N GLN A 23 4.49 2.33 -3.63
CA GLN A 23 4.55 2.12 -5.08
C GLN A 23 4.07 0.73 -5.50
N ASP A 24 4.31 -0.29 -4.66
CA ASP A 24 3.77 -1.65 -4.89
C ASP A 24 2.25 -1.69 -4.69
N VAL A 25 1.73 -0.94 -3.71
CA VAL A 25 0.28 -0.83 -3.41
C VAL A 25 -0.44 0.02 -4.44
N MET A 26 0.18 1.12 -4.86
CA MET A 26 -0.41 2.13 -5.74
C MET A 26 0.56 2.44 -6.90
N PRO A 27 0.63 1.59 -7.93
CA PRO A 27 1.65 1.69 -9.00
C PRO A 27 1.61 3.00 -9.80
N ILE A 28 0.48 3.70 -9.81
CA ILE A 28 0.31 4.98 -10.53
C ILE A 28 0.66 6.21 -9.70
N VAL A 29 0.98 6.03 -8.42
CA VAL A 29 1.29 7.14 -7.52
C VAL A 29 2.77 7.48 -7.60
N VAL A 30 3.07 8.76 -7.74
CA VAL A 30 4.43 9.28 -7.59
C VAL A 30 4.69 9.55 -6.11
N VAL A 31 5.73 8.94 -5.56
CA VAL A 31 6.09 9.09 -4.14
C VAL A 31 7.39 9.88 -4.03
N ASP A 32 7.28 11.08 -3.47
CA ASP A 32 8.40 11.95 -3.14
C ASP A 32 8.77 11.80 -1.66
N THR A 33 10.06 11.81 -1.33
CA THR A 33 10.57 11.65 0.04
C THR A 33 11.31 12.90 0.48
N PHE A 34 11.08 13.35 1.71
CA PHE A 34 11.66 14.54 2.32
C PHE A 34 12.15 14.21 3.73
N ARG A 35 13.24 14.81 4.14
CA ARG A 35 13.77 14.64 5.51
C ARG A 35 13.10 15.55 6.54
N SER A 36 12.45 16.63 6.07
CA SER A 36 11.75 17.58 6.91
C SER A 36 10.64 18.30 6.16
N VAL A 37 9.74 18.94 6.89
CA VAL A 37 8.73 19.85 6.31
C VAL A 37 9.38 21.06 5.62
N GLY A 38 10.53 21.51 6.11
CA GLY A 38 11.31 22.59 5.48
C GLY A 38 11.77 22.20 4.07
N GLU A 39 12.28 20.98 3.90
CA GLU A 39 12.67 20.45 2.59
C GLU A 39 11.45 20.30 1.65
N LEU A 40 10.34 19.79 2.15
CA LEU A 40 9.08 19.74 1.40
C LEU A 40 8.63 21.12 0.92
N LYS A 41 8.63 22.13 1.81
CA LYS A 41 8.25 23.52 1.46
C LYS A 41 9.20 24.12 0.42
N ALA A 42 10.49 23.81 0.49
CA ALA A 42 11.49 24.28 -0.46
C ALA A 42 11.37 23.64 -1.85
N SER A 43 10.73 22.48 -1.96
CA SER A 43 10.58 21.75 -3.23
C SER A 43 9.52 22.34 -4.17
N GLY A 44 8.67 23.26 -3.69
CA GLY A 44 7.65 23.93 -4.49
C GLY A 44 6.25 23.92 -3.85
N ASP A 45 5.22 23.70 -4.69
CA ASP A 45 3.83 23.68 -4.21
C ASP A 45 3.57 22.42 -3.37
N VAL A 46 3.28 22.66 -2.10
CA VAL A 46 3.01 21.60 -1.11
C VAL A 46 1.61 21.02 -1.24
N ASP A 47 0.67 21.70 -1.88
CA ASP A 47 -0.73 21.28 -1.96
C ASP A 47 -1.01 20.27 -3.08
N ILE A 48 0.00 19.97 -3.92
CA ILE A 48 -0.07 18.94 -4.95
C ILE A 48 -0.16 17.52 -4.41
N TYR A 49 0.17 17.31 -3.13
CA TYR A 49 0.17 15.98 -2.53
C TYR A 49 -1.23 15.58 -2.05
N TYR A 50 -1.58 14.36 -2.39
CA TYR A 50 -2.83 13.73 -2.00
C TYR A 50 -2.81 13.31 -0.53
N HIS A 51 -1.68 12.70 -0.11
CA HIS A 51 -1.41 12.29 1.27
C HIS A 51 0.01 12.65 1.68
N TYR A 52 0.17 12.86 2.99
CA TYR A 52 1.44 13.07 3.67
C TYR A 52 1.61 11.95 4.67
N PHE A 53 2.60 11.09 4.48
CA PHE A 53 3.05 10.12 5.46
C PHE A 53 4.18 10.75 6.25
N ALA A 54 3.96 11.05 7.52
CA ALA A 54 4.93 11.78 8.33
C ALA A 54 5.21 11.07 9.64
N GLU A 55 6.48 11.06 10.07
CA GLU A 55 6.81 10.63 11.41
C GLU A 55 6.21 11.60 12.45
N ALA A 56 5.87 11.09 13.64
CA ALA A 56 5.20 11.86 14.68
C ALA A 56 5.98 13.13 15.07
N GLN A 57 7.32 13.05 15.09
CA GLN A 57 8.18 14.18 15.43
C GLN A 57 8.03 15.33 14.42
N ALA A 58 8.00 15.06 13.12
CA ALA A 58 7.80 16.07 12.08
C ALA A 58 6.44 16.78 12.22
N VAL A 59 5.40 16.04 12.63
CA VAL A 59 4.05 16.59 12.85
C VAL A 59 4.04 17.52 14.07
N ILE A 60 4.77 17.19 15.13
CA ILE A 60 4.89 18.01 16.33
C ILE A 60 5.67 19.30 16.03
N GLU A 61 6.77 19.19 15.25
CA GLU A 61 7.65 20.33 14.95
C GLU A 61 6.97 21.38 14.06
N ASP A 62 6.07 21.00 13.17
CA ASP A 62 5.35 21.92 12.29
C ASP A 62 3.84 21.63 12.30
N SER A 63 3.25 21.69 13.48
CA SER A 63 1.83 21.38 13.70
C SER A 63 0.89 22.22 12.85
N ASP A 64 1.19 23.50 12.65
CA ASP A 64 0.39 24.42 11.82
C ASP A 64 0.30 23.95 10.35
N PHE A 65 1.35 23.36 9.83
CA PHE A 65 1.36 22.81 8.48
C PHE A 65 0.44 21.59 8.37
N PHE A 66 0.55 20.68 9.33
CA PHE A 66 -0.21 19.42 9.31
C PHE A 66 -1.66 19.60 9.75
N ASP A 67 -1.96 20.52 10.68
CA ASP A 67 -3.33 20.77 11.12
C ASP A 67 -4.24 21.23 9.97
N LYS A 68 -3.71 22.07 9.08
CA LYS A 68 -4.43 22.47 7.85
C LYS A 68 -4.67 21.31 6.89
N ARG A 69 -3.87 20.24 7.01
CA ARG A 69 -3.87 19.04 6.15
C ARG A 69 -4.18 17.76 6.92
N ARG A 70 -4.77 17.89 8.10
CA ARG A 70 -5.01 16.79 9.06
C ARG A 70 -5.62 15.55 8.41
N ARG A 71 -6.62 15.75 7.56
CA ARG A 71 -7.33 14.67 6.87
C ARG A 71 -6.48 13.96 5.80
N LYS A 72 -5.47 14.62 5.28
CA LYS A 72 -4.53 14.07 4.29
C LYS A 72 -3.27 13.50 4.96
N THR A 73 -3.09 13.70 6.26
CA THR A 73 -1.90 13.31 6.99
C THR A 73 -2.11 11.97 7.68
N ILE A 74 -1.15 11.06 7.47
CA ILE A 74 -1.07 9.75 8.09
C ILE A 74 0.23 9.71 8.89
N ILE A 75 0.12 9.53 10.19
CA ILE A 75 1.28 9.50 11.09
C ILE A 75 1.89 8.11 11.06
N LEU A 76 3.19 8.04 10.77
CA LEU A 76 3.99 6.84 10.90
C LEU A 76 4.46 6.72 12.36
N ASN A 77 4.10 5.64 13.03
CA ASN A 77 4.53 5.37 14.38
C ASN A 77 5.05 3.93 14.53
N THR A 78 5.87 3.69 15.55
CA THR A 78 6.41 2.36 15.86
C THR A 78 5.62 1.64 16.95
N ALA A 79 4.71 2.34 17.65
CA ALA A 79 3.90 1.77 18.72
C ALA A 79 2.56 1.28 18.14
N ALA A 80 2.19 0.05 18.47
CA ALA A 80 0.87 -0.50 18.16
C ALA A 80 -0.24 0.11 19.04
N ASP A 81 0.13 0.85 20.09
CA ASP A 81 -0.81 1.42 21.05
C ASP A 81 -1.37 2.75 20.51
N THR A 82 -2.65 2.71 20.09
CA THR A 82 -3.39 3.86 19.56
C THR A 82 -3.60 5.01 20.55
N LYS A 83 -3.25 4.83 21.83
CA LYS A 83 -3.38 5.86 22.87
C LYS A 83 -2.36 6.99 22.77
N GLN A 84 -1.26 6.78 22.02
CA GLN A 84 -0.24 7.80 21.73
C GLN A 84 -0.41 8.47 20.36
N THR A 85 -1.47 8.17 19.64
CA THR A 85 -1.74 8.82 18.35
C THR A 85 -2.14 10.27 18.60
N LEU A 86 -1.52 11.20 17.92
CA LEU A 86 -1.90 12.60 17.95
C LEU A 86 -3.36 12.73 17.57
N TYR A 87 -4.15 13.35 18.47
CA TYR A 87 -5.61 13.31 18.39
C TYR A 87 -6.12 13.86 17.04
N GLY A 88 -6.92 13.05 16.34
CA GLY A 88 -7.58 13.47 15.10
C GLY A 88 -6.79 13.24 13.82
N TYR A 89 -5.64 12.56 13.89
CA TYR A 89 -4.90 12.10 12.72
C TYR A 89 -5.10 10.60 12.48
N ASN A 90 -5.06 10.20 11.21
CA ASN A 90 -4.90 8.79 10.87
C ASN A 90 -3.46 8.34 11.19
N SER A 91 -3.28 7.09 11.57
CA SER A 91 -1.94 6.56 11.88
C SER A 91 -1.72 5.19 11.26
N LEU A 92 -0.46 4.90 10.96
CA LEU A 92 0.03 3.63 10.45
C LEU A 92 1.17 3.15 11.34
N CYS A 93 1.01 1.98 11.95
CA CYS A 93 2.07 1.37 12.75
C CYS A 93 3.08 0.67 11.84
N THR A 94 4.33 1.15 11.86
CA THR A 94 5.41 0.65 10.99
C THR A 94 6.16 -0.55 11.57
N SER A 95 5.95 -0.91 12.83
CA SER A 95 6.57 -2.08 13.47
C SER A 95 5.75 -3.37 13.32
N LEU A 96 4.60 -3.30 12.65
CA LEU A 96 3.81 -4.49 12.36
C LEU A 96 4.52 -5.42 11.37
N PRO A 97 4.27 -6.73 11.46
CA PRO A 97 4.66 -7.66 10.40
C PRO A 97 4.12 -7.20 9.03
N GLU A 98 4.88 -7.44 7.97
CA GLU A 98 4.59 -6.95 6.61
C GLU A 98 3.12 -7.11 6.19
N LYS A 99 2.55 -8.31 6.35
CA LYS A 99 1.14 -8.56 5.99
C LYS A 99 0.16 -7.67 6.73
N GLN A 100 0.40 -7.41 8.02
CA GLN A 100 -0.47 -6.57 8.84
C GLN A 100 -0.31 -5.09 8.48
N LEU A 101 0.91 -4.65 8.19
CA LEU A 101 1.21 -3.31 7.71
C LEU A 101 0.46 -3.00 6.41
N ILE A 102 0.55 -3.90 5.44
CA ILE A 102 -0.16 -3.79 4.15
C ILE A 102 -1.68 -3.78 4.36
N LYS A 103 -2.21 -4.65 5.24
CA LYS A 103 -3.63 -4.66 5.58
C LYS A 103 -4.09 -3.33 6.16
N SER A 104 -3.31 -2.76 7.08
CA SER A 104 -3.61 -1.45 7.68
C SER A 104 -3.58 -0.32 6.65
N LEU A 105 -2.62 -0.35 5.72
CA LEU A 105 -2.52 0.61 4.63
C LEU A 105 -3.73 0.56 3.69
N LEU A 106 -4.15 -0.64 3.29
CA LEU A 106 -5.34 -0.85 2.46
C LEU A 106 -6.63 -0.41 3.16
N ALA A 107 -6.73 -0.61 4.48
CA ALA A 107 -7.87 -0.14 5.26
C ALA A 107 -7.96 1.39 5.31
N LEU A 108 -6.82 2.08 5.45
CA LEU A 108 -6.75 3.55 5.36
C LEU A 108 -7.20 4.06 3.99
N GLU A 109 -6.80 3.38 2.92
CA GLU A 109 -7.22 3.71 1.55
C GLU A 109 -8.74 3.55 1.38
N GLN A 110 -9.33 2.46 1.85
CA GLN A 110 -10.78 2.22 1.77
C GLN A 110 -11.59 3.27 2.54
N THR A 111 -11.11 3.69 3.71
CA THR A 111 -11.77 4.74 4.51
C THR A 111 -11.73 6.08 3.78
N ALA A 112 -10.62 6.40 3.11
CA ALA A 112 -10.50 7.60 2.29
C ALA A 112 -11.49 7.60 1.11
N HIS A 113 -11.78 6.44 0.53
CA HIS A 113 -12.77 6.27 -0.54
C HIS A 113 -14.21 6.45 -0.04
N ALA A 114 -14.56 5.87 1.12
CA ALA A 114 -15.90 5.95 1.71
C ALA A 114 -16.30 7.39 2.03
N GLU A 115 -15.33 8.27 2.29
CA GLU A 115 -15.54 9.70 2.52
C GLU A 115 -15.52 10.56 1.23
N GLY A 116 -15.63 9.96 0.04
CA GLY A 116 -15.69 10.66 -1.25
C GLY A 116 -14.34 11.22 -1.71
N ARG A 117 -13.24 10.74 -1.15
CA ARG A 117 -11.87 11.12 -1.53
C ARG A 117 -11.27 10.00 -2.37
N ASN A 118 -11.66 9.95 -3.65
CA ASN A 118 -11.11 9.00 -4.59
C ASN A 118 -9.62 9.26 -4.81
N LEU A 119 -8.75 8.37 -4.30
CA LEU A 119 -7.49 8.13 -4.97
C LEU A 119 -7.83 7.64 -6.39
N PRO A 120 -7.21 8.19 -7.43
CA PRO A 120 -7.48 7.74 -8.80
C PRO A 120 -7.20 6.24 -8.89
N HIS A 121 -8.23 5.45 -9.10
CA HIS A 121 -8.00 4.08 -9.51
C HIS A 121 -7.21 4.10 -10.82
N ALA A 122 -6.23 3.21 -10.92
CA ALA A 122 -5.49 2.98 -12.13
C ALA A 122 -6.43 2.43 -13.22
N HIS A 123 -7.22 3.31 -13.84
CA HIS A 123 -7.75 3.08 -15.18
C HIS A 123 -6.69 3.51 -16.18
N GLY A 124 -5.52 2.87 -16.15
CA GLY A 124 -4.59 2.87 -17.27
C GLY A 124 -5.09 1.83 -18.26
N GLU A 125 -5.41 2.29 -19.46
CA GLU A 125 -5.59 1.47 -20.66
C GLU A 125 -4.30 0.74 -21.03
N HIS A 126 -3.87 -0.21 -20.19
CA HIS A 126 -3.10 -1.34 -20.65
C HIS A 126 -4.11 -2.47 -20.84
N ALA A 127 -4.18 -3.01 -22.06
CA ALA A 127 -4.92 -4.22 -22.35
C ALA A 127 -4.53 -5.26 -21.27
N GLU A 128 -5.35 -5.35 -20.23
CA GLU A 128 -5.14 -6.26 -19.11
C GLU A 128 -5.07 -7.65 -19.72
N LYS A 129 -3.92 -8.28 -19.67
CA LYS A 129 -3.80 -9.71 -19.90
C LYS A 129 -4.62 -10.38 -18.81
N GLN A 130 -5.89 -10.64 -19.13
CA GLN A 130 -6.83 -11.22 -18.18
C GLN A 130 -6.28 -12.53 -17.62
N LEU A 131 -6.32 -12.68 -16.31
CA LEU A 131 -6.03 -13.94 -15.67
C LEU A 131 -7.09 -14.97 -16.07
N SER A 132 -6.68 -16.18 -16.38
CA SER A 132 -7.61 -17.29 -16.55
C SER A 132 -8.28 -17.64 -15.21
N VAL A 133 -9.43 -18.30 -15.25
CA VAL A 133 -10.14 -18.76 -14.04
C VAL A 133 -9.18 -19.54 -13.13
N ARG A 134 -8.32 -20.39 -13.72
CA ARG A 134 -7.34 -21.18 -12.97
C ARG A 134 -6.25 -20.34 -12.31
N GLU A 135 -5.80 -19.28 -12.97
CA GLU A 135 -4.85 -18.33 -12.40
C GLU A 135 -5.48 -17.50 -11.27
N VAL A 136 -6.76 -17.16 -11.35
CA VAL A 136 -7.49 -16.48 -10.26
C VAL A 136 -7.60 -17.40 -9.05
N GLU A 137 -7.93 -18.68 -9.21
CA GLU A 137 -7.97 -19.67 -8.12
C GLU A 137 -6.62 -19.79 -7.43
N VAL A 138 -5.53 -19.95 -8.21
CA VAL A 138 -4.16 -20.02 -7.67
C VAL A 138 -3.79 -18.74 -6.94
N MET A 139 -4.06 -17.58 -7.54
CA MET A 139 -3.82 -16.26 -6.93
C MET A 139 -4.53 -16.11 -5.58
N THR A 140 -5.80 -16.49 -5.53
CA THR A 140 -6.61 -16.41 -4.30
C THR A 140 -6.02 -17.22 -3.16
N LEU A 141 -5.53 -18.42 -3.45
CA LEU A 141 -4.89 -19.28 -2.45
C LEU A 141 -3.51 -18.77 -2.02
N ILE A 142 -2.72 -18.20 -2.94
CA ILE A 142 -1.45 -17.55 -2.60
C ILE A 142 -1.69 -16.41 -1.60
N VAL A 143 -2.65 -15.56 -1.90
CA VAL A 143 -2.97 -14.38 -1.10
C VAL A 143 -3.48 -14.76 0.29
N ARG A 144 -4.25 -15.84 0.39
CA ARG A 144 -4.68 -16.43 1.67
C ARG A 144 -3.55 -17.12 2.46
N GLY A 145 -2.32 -17.14 1.94
CA GLY A 145 -1.14 -17.62 2.65
C GLY A 145 -0.83 -19.11 2.46
N TYR A 146 -1.52 -19.81 1.55
CA TYR A 146 -1.22 -21.22 1.28
C TYR A 146 0.12 -21.40 0.58
N ILE A 147 0.90 -22.40 1.02
CA ILE A 147 2.15 -22.78 0.35
C ILE A 147 1.86 -23.57 -0.92
N ASN A 148 2.82 -23.61 -1.85
CA ASN A 148 2.64 -24.25 -3.16
C ASN A 148 2.15 -25.70 -3.10
N LYS A 149 2.57 -26.48 -2.08
CA LYS A 149 2.15 -27.86 -1.90
C LYS A 149 0.66 -27.95 -1.54
N GLU A 150 0.21 -27.10 -0.61
CA GLU A 150 -1.20 -27.04 -0.22
C GLU A 150 -2.10 -26.56 -1.37
N ILE A 151 -1.61 -25.63 -2.19
CA ILE A 151 -2.30 -25.19 -3.40
C ILE A 151 -2.43 -26.33 -4.40
N ALA A 152 -1.36 -27.09 -4.60
CA ALA A 152 -1.33 -28.26 -5.49
C ALA A 152 -2.38 -29.30 -5.05
N ASP A 153 -2.40 -29.62 -3.75
CA ASP A 153 -3.35 -30.58 -3.17
C ASP A 153 -4.79 -30.10 -3.28
N ARG A 154 -5.07 -28.81 -2.92
CA ARG A 154 -6.42 -28.23 -2.97
C ARG A 154 -6.99 -28.12 -4.38
N LEU A 155 -6.14 -27.81 -5.35
CA LEU A 155 -6.55 -27.65 -6.74
C LEU A 155 -6.40 -28.91 -7.58
N ASN A 156 -5.90 -29.99 -6.97
CA ASN A 156 -5.66 -31.28 -7.61
C ASN A 156 -4.78 -31.16 -8.87
N ILE A 157 -3.64 -30.46 -8.73
CA ILE A 157 -2.63 -30.26 -9.78
C ILE A 157 -1.22 -30.53 -9.23
N SER A 158 -0.25 -30.65 -10.14
CA SER A 158 1.14 -30.85 -9.72
C SER A 158 1.75 -29.60 -9.11
N LEU A 159 2.75 -29.78 -8.22
CA LEU A 159 3.53 -28.70 -7.65
C LEU A 159 4.18 -27.81 -8.73
N SER A 160 4.69 -28.44 -9.81
CA SER A 160 5.28 -27.73 -10.94
C SER A 160 4.26 -26.86 -11.67
N THR A 161 3.01 -27.31 -11.77
CA THR A 161 1.91 -26.55 -12.37
C THR A 161 1.60 -25.31 -11.54
N VAL A 162 1.58 -25.42 -10.19
CA VAL A 162 1.40 -24.26 -9.31
C VAL A 162 2.51 -23.23 -9.51
N ILE A 163 3.78 -23.68 -9.56
CA ILE A 163 4.93 -22.79 -9.79
C ILE A 163 4.80 -22.07 -11.14
N THR A 164 4.36 -22.77 -12.18
CA THR A 164 4.14 -22.19 -13.50
C THR A 164 3.02 -21.16 -13.46
N HIS A 165 1.89 -21.43 -12.81
CA HIS A 165 0.80 -20.47 -12.66
C HIS A 165 1.26 -19.24 -11.90
N ARG A 166 2.01 -19.38 -10.78
CA ARG A 166 2.56 -18.24 -10.04
C ARG A 166 3.39 -17.32 -10.93
N LYS A 167 4.32 -17.93 -11.70
CA LYS A 167 5.15 -17.15 -12.64
C LYS A 167 4.28 -16.42 -13.67
N ASN A 168 3.35 -17.12 -14.30
CA ASN A 168 2.48 -16.54 -15.33
C ASN A 168 1.61 -15.41 -14.78
N ILE A 169 1.06 -15.55 -13.55
CA ILE A 169 0.30 -14.52 -12.86
C ILE A 169 1.16 -13.27 -12.67
N MET A 170 2.35 -13.43 -12.09
CA MET A 170 3.27 -12.33 -11.83
C MET A 170 3.68 -11.62 -13.14
N ASP A 171 4.00 -12.38 -14.18
CA ASP A 171 4.40 -11.85 -15.49
C ASP A 171 3.22 -11.14 -16.21
N LYS A 172 2.01 -11.70 -16.12
CA LYS A 172 0.81 -11.09 -16.72
C LYS A 172 0.43 -9.78 -16.06
N LEU A 173 0.55 -9.70 -14.74
CA LEU A 173 0.19 -8.53 -13.96
C LEU A 173 1.34 -7.52 -13.82
N GLY A 174 2.56 -7.88 -14.25
CA GLY A 174 3.74 -7.04 -14.10
C GLY A 174 4.18 -6.86 -12.64
N LEU A 175 3.79 -7.80 -11.76
CA LEU A 175 4.05 -7.72 -10.32
C LEU A 175 5.35 -8.44 -9.96
N LYS A 176 6.07 -7.94 -8.96
CA LYS A 176 7.38 -8.47 -8.54
C LYS A 176 7.37 -9.09 -7.13
N SER A 177 6.28 -8.95 -6.37
CA SER A 177 6.19 -9.48 -5.00
C SER A 177 4.82 -10.08 -4.70
N VAL A 178 4.77 -11.00 -3.72
CA VAL A 178 3.50 -11.57 -3.24
C VAL A 178 2.65 -10.49 -2.56
N SER A 179 3.30 -9.52 -1.92
CA SER A 179 2.61 -8.38 -1.30
C SER A 179 1.86 -7.56 -2.36
N ALA A 180 2.51 -7.24 -3.49
CA ALA A 180 1.85 -6.56 -4.60
C ALA A 180 0.68 -7.39 -5.18
N LEU A 181 0.82 -8.72 -5.24
CA LEU A 181 -0.24 -9.62 -5.65
C LEU A 181 -1.44 -9.61 -4.67
N THR A 182 -1.15 -9.57 -3.38
CA THR A 182 -2.18 -9.45 -2.33
C THR A 182 -3.00 -8.19 -2.50
N ILE A 183 -2.33 -7.08 -2.72
CA ILE A 183 -2.95 -5.78 -2.95
C ILE A 183 -3.84 -5.83 -4.20
N TYR A 184 -3.30 -6.32 -5.30
CA TYR A 184 -4.06 -6.48 -6.54
C TYR A 184 -5.35 -7.29 -6.32
N ALA A 185 -5.23 -8.43 -5.64
CA ALA A 185 -6.37 -9.32 -5.40
C ALA A 185 -7.46 -8.68 -4.52
N VAL A 186 -7.06 -7.90 -3.50
CA VAL A 186 -8.00 -7.20 -2.61
C VAL A 186 -8.65 -6.01 -3.31
N THR A 187 -7.87 -5.16 -3.99
CA THR A 187 -8.40 -3.98 -4.68
C THR A 187 -9.31 -4.32 -5.84
N ARG A 188 -9.09 -5.48 -6.48
CA ARG A 188 -9.96 -5.99 -7.54
C ARG A 188 -11.13 -6.85 -7.04
N GLY A 189 -11.25 -7.04 -5.71
CA GLY A 189 -12.35 -7.79 -5.10
C GLY A 189 -12.26 -9.32 -5.24
N PHE A 190 -11.11 -9.86 -5.64
CA PHE A 190 -10.90 -11.33 -5.72
C PHE A 190 -10.80 -11.98 -4.34
N VAL A 191 -10.34 -11.24 -3.34
CA VAL A 191 -10.20 -11.69 -1.94
C VAL A 191 -10.65 -10.58 -1.01
N ASN A 192 -11.40 -10.93 0.04
CA ASN A 192 -11.75 -9.96 1.06
C ASN A 192 -10.54 -9.73 1.98
N ILE A 193 -10.33 -8.48 2.40
CA ILE A 193 -9.22 -8.10 3.30
C ILE A 193 -9.26 -8.86 4.64
N ASN A 194 -10.45 -9.32 5.06
CA ASN A 194 -10.62 -10.10 6.30
C ASN A 194 -10.23 -11.58 6.15
N ASP A 195 -9.99 -12.04 4.91
CA ASP A 195 -9.65 -13.45 4.60
C ASP A 195 -8.12 -13.67 4.43
N ILE A 196 -7.30 -12.67 4.79
CA ILE A 196 -5.84 -12.66 4.60
C ILE A 196 -5.09 -12.82 5.93
#